data_a43366ad3e55fdea3d3437ba0aa4cfc3
#
_entry.id   a43366ad3e55fdea3d3437ba0aa4cfc3
#
_cell.length_a   1.000
_cell.length_b   1.000
_cell.length_c   1.000
_cell.angle_alpha   90.00
_cell.angle_beta   90.00
_cell.angle_gamma   90.00
#
_symmetry.space_group_name_H-M   'P 1'
#
loop_
_entity.id
_entity.type
_entity.pdbx_description
1 polymer ?
#
loop_
_entity_poly.entity_id
_entity_poly.type
_entity_poly.pdbx_seq_one_letter_code
_entity_poly.pdbx_strand_id
1 'polypeptide(L)'
;MFDFTEIFCAIDDFFKKFEPIYWQFLKQENKRKRIRLATLSLSEIVTIAICYKTSQVNNFKTFFQLLYQFESKLFKSLPCYKNMLSLINQHQLAIHALHRALSKGQACQYLWIDSTPLPVCKNKRIPRSHHALDDIASRGKSSIDWFY
;
A
#
# COMPACT_ATOMS: atom_id res chain seq x y z
N MET A 1 -3.39 15.19 15.40
CA MET A 1 -1.96 15.06 15.03
C MET A 1 -1.63 13.59 15.20
N PHE A 2 -1.18 12.91 14.16
CA PHE A 2 -0.85 11.48 14.28
C PHE A 2 0.43 11.33 15.07
N ASP A 3 0.49 10.41 16.02
CA ASP A 3 1.75 10.03 16.62
C ASP A 3 2.48 9.07 15.68
N PHE A 4 3.27 9.64 14.77
CA PHE A 4 4.12 8.89 13.83
C PHE A 4 5.02 7.90 14.56
N THR A 5 5.46 8.22 15.77
CA THR A 5 6.40 7.42 16.54
C THR A 5 5.72 6.14 17.04
N GLU A 6 4.51 6.26 17.58
CA GLU A 6 3.75 5.12 18.06
C GLU A 6 3.42 4.15 16.92
N ILE A 7 2.90 4.69 15.80
CA ILE A 7 2.59 3.90 14.61
C ILE A 7 3.85 3.24 14.06
N PHE A 8 4.97 3.97 13.99
CA PHE A 8 6.23 3.43 13.52
C PHE A 8 6.73 2.28 14.41
N CYS A 9 6.70 2.42 15.73
CA CYS A 9 7.17 1.38 16.65
C CYS A 9 6.37 0.07 16.47
N ALA A 10 5.05 0.16 16.36
CA ALA A 10 4.19 -1.00 16.15
C ALA A 10 4.48 -1.71 14.81
N ILE A 11 4.72 -0.93 13.75
CA ILE A 11 5.06 -1.44 12.42
C ILE A 11 6.47 -2.04 12.41
N ASP A 12 7.42 -1.38 13.03
CA ASP A 12 8.82 -1.80 13.06
C ASP A 12 8.99 -3.13 13.80
N ASP A 13 8.29 -3.34 14.90
CA ASP A 13 8.30 -4.60 15.64
C ASP A 13 7.78 -5.78 14.79
N PHE A 14 6.82 -5.53 13.91
CA PHE A 14 6.38 -6.52 12.94
C PHE A 14 7.46 -6.78 11.88
N PHE A 15 8.02 -5.73 11.29
CA PHE A 15 8.97 -5.86 10.20
C PHE A 15 10.32 -6.41 10.64
N LYS A 16 10.80 -6.19 11.86
CA LYS A 16 11.98 -6.84 12.39
C LYS A 16 11.95 -8.37 12.26
N LYS A 17 10.76 -8.96 12.42
CA LYS A 17 10.55 -10.40 12.28
C LYS A 17 10.24 -10.82 10.83
N PHE A 18 9.51 -9.99 10.11
CA PHE A 18 8.99 -10.31 8.78
C PHE A 18 9.98 -10.01 7.65
N GLU A 19 10.79 -8.97 7.77
CA GLU A 19 11.67 -8.49 6.70
C GLU A 19 12.65 -9.54 6.16
N PRO A 20 13.32 -10.38 6.97
CA PRO A 20 14.18 -11.45 6.48
C PRO A 20 13.43 -12.44 5.59
N ILE A 21 12.23 -12.83 6.00
CA ILE A 21 11.35 -13.77 5.26
C ILE A 21 10.91 -13.12 3.94
N TYR A 22 10.53 -11.86 3.98
CA TYR A 22 10.10 -11.10 2.82
C TYR A 22 11.19 -10.99 1.74
N TRP A 23 12.43 -10.69 2.14
CA TRP A 23 13.55 -10.62 1.20
C TRP A 23 13.93 -11.99 0.64
N GLN A 24 13.84 -13.05 1.43
CA GLN A 24 14.06 -14.42 0.96
C GLN A 24 13.02 -14.79 -0.09
N PHE A 25 11.75 -14.54 0.17
CA PHE A 25 10.65 -14.76 -0.78
C PHE A 25 10.87 -14.02 -2.10
N LEU A 26 11.20 -12.72 -2.06
CA LEU A 26 11.45 -11.93 -3.27
C LEU A 26 12.63 -12.45 -4.10
N LYS A 27 13.64 -13.03 -3.47
CA LYS A 27 14.77 -13.67 -4.16
C LYS A 27 14.36 -14.98 -4.83
N GLN A 28 13.61 -15.82 -4.14
CA GLN A 28 13.13 -17.10 -4.67
C GLN A 28 12.22 -16.92 -5.88
N GLU A 29 11.35 -15.92 -5.85
CA GLU A 29 10.44 -15.58 -6.95
C GLU A 29 11.14 -14.83 -8.12
N ASN A 30 12.45 -14.67 -8.08
CA ASN A 30 13.23 -13.89 -9.07
C ASN A 30 12.73 -12.44 -9.27
N LYS A 31 11.89 -11.96 -8.36
CA LYS A 31 11.34 -10.59 -8.41
C LYS A 31 12.39 -9.54 -8.09
N ARG A 32 13.45 -9.90 -7.35
CA ARG A 32 14.60 -9.04 -7.06
C ARG A 32 15.90 -9.81 -6.99
N LYS A 33 16.86 -9.44 -7.84
CA LYS A 33 18.23 -9.99 -7.82
C LYS A 33 19.14 -9.35 -6.77
N ARG A 34 18.91 -8.09 -6.43
CA ARG A 34 19.72 -7.31 -5.47
C ARG A 34 18.83 -6.52 -4.52
N ILE A 35 19.13 -6.61 -3.23
CA ILE A 35 18.57 -5.71 -2.21
C ILE A 35 19.48 -4.48 -2.19
N ARG A 36 18.95 -3.35 -2.65
CA ARG A 36 19.60 -2.05 -2.45
C ARG A 36 19.04 -1.45 -1.16
N LEU A 37 19.93 -1.04 -0.27
CA LEU A 37 19.51 -0.25 0.90
C LEU A 37 18.89 1.04 0.38
N ALA A 38 17.60 1.20 0.60
CA ALA A 38 16.93 2.47 0.35
C ALA A 38 17.29 3.46 1.45
N THR A 39 17.12 4.74 1.18
CA THR A 39 17.30 5.80 2.19
C THR A 39 16.33 5.67 3.36
N LEU A 40 15.16 5.11 3.12
CA LEU A 40 14.14 4.78 4.11
C LEU A 40 14.10 3.27 4.35
N SER A 41 13.89 2.87 5.59
CA SER A 41 13.58 1.49 5.96
C SER A 41 12.22 1.06 5.43
N LEU A 42 11.99 -0.25 5.37
CA LEU A 42 10.67 -0.78 5.00
C LEU A 42 9.59 -0.32 5.98
N SER A 43 9.91 -0.29 7.28
CA SER A 43 9.02 0.21 8.33
C SER A 43 8.63 1.67 8.12
N GLU A 44 9.57 2.54 7.76
CA GLU A 44 9.31 3.97 7.48
C GLU A 44 8.40 4.14 6.26
N ILE A 45 8.65 3.40 5.17
CA ILE A 45 7.83 3.46 3.95
C ILE A 45 6.38 3.07 4.25
N VAL A 46 6.20 1.98 5.00
CA VAL A 46 4.88 1.48 5.36
C VAL A 46 4.17 2.42 6.35
N THR A 47 4.90 2.98 7.30
CA THR A 47 4.37 3.98 8.24
C THR A 47 3.80 5.19 7.49
N ILE A 48 4.55 5.74 6.53
CA ILE A 48 4.10 6.87 5.71
C ILE A 48 2.83 6.51 4.94
N ALA A 49 2.76 5.29 4.37
CA ALA A 49 1.59 4.84 3.62
C ALA A 49 0.34 4.68 4.51
N ILE A 50 0.51 4.17 5.73
CA ILE A 50 -0.59 4.01 6.71
C ILE A 50 -1.03 5.38 7.22
N CYS A 51 -0.10 6.24 7.62
CA CYS A 51 -0.42 7.59 8.09
C CYS A 51 -1.16 8.41 7.01
N TYR A 52 -0.82 8.23 5.73
CA TYR A 52 -1.62 8.82 4.65
C TYR A 52 -3.06 8.31 4.65
N LYS A 53 -3.27 6.99 4.75
CA LYS A 53 -4.60 6.39 4.71
C LYS A 53 -5.47 6.74 5.92
N THR A 54 -4.86 6.94 7.07
CA THR A 54 -5.55 7.36 8.30
C THR A 54 -5.69 8.88 8.40
N SER A 55 -4.90 9.63 7.62
CA SER A 55 -5.07 11.09 7.50
C SER A 55 -6.36 11.39 6.72
N GLN A 56 -7.04 12.46 7.06
CA GLN A 56 -8.20 12.92 6.31
C GLN A 56 -7.83 13.68 5.02
N VAL A 57 -6.58 13.57 4.57
CA VAL A 57 -6.09 14.27 3.39
C VAL A 57 -6.38 13.44 2.15
N ASN A 58 -7.22 13.95 1.26
CA ASN A 58 -7.69 13.22 0.07
C ASN A 58 -6.58 12.93 -0.97
N ASN A 59 -5.51 13.71 -0.98
CA ASN A 59 -4.48 13.62 -2.00
C ASN A 59 -3.11 13.32 -1.39
N PHE A 60 -2.48 12.23 -1.83
CA PHE A 60 -1.15 11.83 -1.34
C PHE A 60 -0.07 12.90 -1.56
N LYS A 61 -0.14 13.66 -2.66
CA LYS A 61 0.82 14.75 -2.91
C LYS A 61 0.73 15.82 -1.84
N THR A 62 -0.49 16.24 -1.47
CA THR A 62 -0.74 17.22 -0.41
C THR A 62 -0.27 16.68 0.95
N PHE A 63 -0.61 15.44 1.27
CA PHE A 63 -0.13 14.79 2.49
C PHE A 63 1.40 14.76 2.55
N PHE A 64 2.05 14.38 1.46
CA PHE A 64 3.51 14.29 1.41
C PHE A 64 4.20 15.66 1.54
N GLN A 65 3.58 16.72 1.00
CA GLN A 65 4.06 18.11 1.19
C GLN A 65 3.98 18.53 2.66
N LEU A 66 2.87 18.22 3.33
CA LEU A 66 2.69 18.49 4.75
C LEU A 66 3.71 17.68 5.59
N LEU A 67 3.88 16.40 5.29
CA LEU A 67 4.88 15.56 5.92
C LEU A 67 6.28 16.15 5.77
N TYR A 68 6.63 16.59 4.57
CA TYR A 68 7.93 17.18 4.31
C TYR A 68 8.15 18.50 5.08
N GLN A 69 7.11 19.31 5.19
CA GLN A 69 7.18 20.61 5.84
C GLN A 69 7.25 20.50 7.37
N PHE A 70 6.46 19.61 7.96
CA PHE A 70 6.27 19.56 9.42
C PHE A 70 7.01 18.43 10.10
N GLU A 71 7.17 17.28 9.43
CA GLU A 71 7.65 16.05 10.05
C GLU A 71 8.92 15.49 9.39
N SER A 72 9.58 16.26 8.51
CA SER A 72 10.79 15.79 7.82
C SER A 72 11.94 15.42 8.75
N LYS A 73 11.98 16.01 9.94
CA LYS A 73 13.00 15.75 10.97
C LYS A 73 12.91 14.35 11.58
N LEU A 74 11.74 13.69 11.47
CA LEU A 74 11.55 12.31 11.96
C LEU A 74 12.27 11.29 11.08
N PHE A 75 12.62 11.67 9.86
CA PHE A 75 13.23 10.78 8.88
C PHE A 75 14.66 11.21 8.58
N LYS A 76 15.55 10.24 8.44
CA LYS A 76 16.96 10.52 8.10
C LYS A 76 17.09 11.27 6.77
N SER A 77 16.29 10.89 5.78
CA SER A 77 16.23 11.57 4.48
C SER A 77 14.94 11.15 3.76
N LEU A 78 14.04 12.09 3.54
CA LEU A 78 12.85 11.86 2.73
C LEU A 78 13.21 11.94 1.24
N PRO A 79 12.84 10.94 0.42
CA PRO A 79 13.03 11.01 -1.02
C PRO A 79 12.07 12.04 -1.65
N CYS A 80 12.27 12.37 -2.92
CA CYS A 80 11.28 13.17 -3.64
C CYS A 80 9.94 12.41 -3.79
N TYR A 81 8.85 13.14 -3.98
CA TYR A 81 7.50 12.61 -4.13
C TYR A 81 7.40 11.42 -5.12
N LYS A 82 8.02 11.56 -6.30
CA LYS A 82 7.98 10.52 -7.35
C LYS A 82 8.65 9.22 -6.89
N ASN A 83 9.78 9.34 -6.20
CA ASN A 83 10.50 8.18 -5.68
C ASN A 83 9.72 7.55 -4.52
N MET A 84 9.05 8.34 -3.68
CA MET A 84 8.22 7.82 -2.59
C MET A 84 7.05 6.99 -3.12
N LEU A 85 6.36 7.44 -4.17
CA LEU A 85 5.32 6.65 -4.84
C LEU A 85 5.87 5.32 -5.39
N SER A 86 7.04 5.38 -6.02
CA SER A 86 7.71 4.18 -6.54
C SER A 86 8.05 3.19 -5.41
N LEU A 87 8.55 3.68 -4.27
CA LEU A 87 8.85 2.84 -3.10
C LEU A 87 7.59 2.18 -2.54
N ILE A 88 6.50 2.93 -2.35
CA ILE A 88 5.22 2.37 -1.88
C ILE A 88 4.73 1.28 -2.83
N ASN A 89 4.74 1.55 -4.15
CA ASN A 89 4.32 0.57 -5.15
C ASN A 89 5.20 -0.69 -5.16
N GLN A 90 6.51 -0.54 -4.98
CA GLN A 90 7.43 -1.68 -4.91
C GLN A 90 7.21 -2.57 -3.67
N HIS A 91 6.67 -2.01 -2.59
CA HIS A 91 6.48 -2.70 -1.31
C HIS A 91 5.02 -3.02 -0.97
N GLN A 92 4.13 -3.03 -1.96
CA GLN A 92 2.71 -3.37 -1.77
C GLN A 92 2.50 -4.74 -1.10
N LEU A 93 3.32 -5.74 -1.44
CA LEU A 93 3.25 -7.07 -0.80
C LEU A 93 3.54 -7.00 0.71
N ALA A 94 4.49 -6.15 1.13
CA ALA A 94 4.80 -5.97 2.54
C ALA A 94 3.64 -5.27 3.28
N ILE A 95 3.02 -4.26 2.67
CA ILE A 95 1.83 -3.58 3.20
C ILE A 95 0.68 -4.59 3.35
N HIS A 96 0.46 -5.42 2.33
CA HIS A 96 -0.57 -6.45 2.37
C HIS A 96 -0.31 -7.52 3.44
N ALA A 97 0.94 -7.93 3.63
CA ALA A 97 1.32 -8.88 4.68
C ALA A 97 1.04 -8.34 6.08
N LEU A 98 1.38 -7.07 6.33
CA LEU A 98 1.05 -6.39 7.59
C LEU A 98 -0.47 -6.32 7.79
N HIS A 99 -1.23 -5.91 6.78
CA HIS A 99 -2.69 -5.88 6.85
C HIS A 99 -3.28 -7.24 7.22
N ARG A 100 -2.81 -8.32 6.57
CA ARG A 100 -3.26 -9.68 6.91
C ARG A 100 -2.89 -10.11 8.33
N ALA A 101 -1.70 -9.73 8.80
CA ALA A 101 -1.27 -10.04 10.16
C ALA A 101 -2.15 -9.36 11.20
N LEU A 102 -2.48 -8.09 11.00
CA LEU A 102 -3.37 -7.34 11.88
C LEU A 102 -4.81 -7.86 11.83
N SER A 103 -5.30 -8.28 10.66
CA SER A 103 -6.66 -8.80 10.49
C SER A 103 -6.86 -10.16 11.14
N LYS A 104 -5.82 -11.00 11.24
CA LYS A 104 -5.91 -12.34 11.86
C LYS A 104 -6.15 -12.29 13.38
N GLY A 105 -5.80 -11.21 14.04
CA GLY A 105 -6.00 -11.03 15.49
C GLY A 105 -7.43 -10.61 15.89
N GLN A 106 -8.25 -10.21 14.92
CA GLN A 106 -9.61 -9.78 15.18
C GLN A 106 -10.59 -10.90 14.82
N ALA A 107 -10.95 -11.72 15.81
CA ALA A 107 -12.09 -12.64 15.72
C ALA A 107 -13.39 -11.83 15.70
N CYS A 108 -13.71 -11.17 14.60
CA CYS A 108 -15.02 -10.59 14.40
C CYS A 108 -16.02 -11.70 14.06
N GLN A 109 -17.05 -11.82 14.87
CA GLN A 109 -18.15 -12.77 14.68
C GLN A 109 -18.99 -12.43 13.44
N TYR A 110 -18.92 -11.19 12.96
CA TYR A 110 -19.64 -10.68 11.78
C TYR A 110 -18.70 -9.82 10.92
N LEU A 111 -18.64 -10.12 9.64
CA LEU A 111 -17.93 -9.31 8.63
C LEU A 111 -18.98 -8.66 7.73
N TRP A 112 -18.97 -7.35 7.65
CA TRP A 112 -19.75 -6.61 6.65
C TRP A 112 -18.89 -6.42 5.41
N ILE A 113 -19.36 -6.94 4.29
CA ILE A 113 -18.72 -6.74 3.00
C ILE A 113 -19.63 -5.80 2.21
N ASP A 114 -19.13 -4.60 1.95
CA ASP A 114 -19.74 -3.67 1.02
C ASP A 114 -18.97 -3.71 -0.30
N SER A 115 -19.70 -3.95 -1.39
CA SER A 115 -19.13 -3.98 -2.72
C SER A 115 -19.42 -2.65 -3.42
N THR A 116 -18.40 -1.81 -3.50
CA THR A 116 -18.47 -0.58 -4.31
C THR A 116 -17.92 -0.87 -5.69
N PRO A 117 -18.69 -0.61 -6.77
CA PRO A 117 -18.19 -0.78 -8.13
C PRO A 117 -17.05 0.21 -8.39
N LEU A 118 -15.89 -0.30 -8.76
CA LEU A 118 -14.74 0.50 -9.16
C LEU A 118 -14.80 0.69 -10.68
N PRO A 119 -15.10 1.90 -11.19
CA PRO A 119 -15.09 2.15 -12.62
C PRO A 119 -13.66 2.16 -13.14
N VAL A 120 -13.21 1.06 -13.69
CA VAL A 120 -11.86 0.91 -14.25
C VAL A 120 -11.74 1.63 -15.59
N CYS A 121 -12.76 1.52 -16.44
CA CYS A 121 -12.82 2.26 -17.69
C CYS A 121 -14.27 2.42 -18.16
N LYS A 122 -14.51 3.35 -19.11
CA LYS A 122 -15.82 3.49 -19.74
C LYS A 122 -16.13 2.24 -20.56
N ASN A 123 -17.38 1.74 -20.49
CA ASN A 123 -17.85 0.54 -21.19
C ASN A 123 -17.46 0.48 -22.69
N LYS A 124 -17.43 1.62 -23.38
CA LYS A 124 -16.99 1.75 -24.78
C LYS A 124 -15.51 1.39 -25.00
N ARG A 125 -14.69 1.39 -23.95
CA ARG A 125 -13.25 1.10 -24.03
C ARG A 125 -12.91 -0.34 -23.64
N ILE A 126 -13.84 -1.07 -23.02
CA ILE A 126 -13.62 -2.46 -22.58
C ILE A 126 -13.05 -3.34 -23.70
N PRO A 127 -13.58 -3.34 -24.95
CA PRO A 127 -13.02 -4.17 -26.01
C PRO A 127 -11.58 -3.84 -26.43
N ARG A 128 -11.07 -2.67 -26.02
CA ARG A 128 -9.72 -2.20 -26.40
C ARG A 128 -8.70 -2.30 -25.26
N SER A 129 -9.15 -2.47 -24.01
CA SER A 129 -8.30 -2.45 -22.81
C SER A 129 -8.35 -3.75 -22.00
N HIS A 130 -8.84 -4.83 -22.59
CA HIS A 130 -9.12 -6.10 -21.92
C HIS A 130 -7.88 -6.83 -21.38
N HIS A 131 -6.68 -6.43 -21.74
CA HIS A 131 -5.47 -7.17 -21.33
C HIS A 131 -4.93 -6.80 -19.94
N ALA A 132 -5.35 -5.68 -19.36
CA ALA A 132 -4.78 -5.22 -18.10
C ALA A 132 -5.34 -5.94 -16.86
N LEU A 133 -6.51 -6.54 -16.97
CA LEU A 133 -7.26 -7.10 -15.83
C LEU A 133 -7.83 -8.50 -16.10
N ASP A 134 -7.48 -9.13 -17.22
CA ASP A 134 -8.07 -10.42 -17.67
C ASP A 134 -7.93 -11.54 -16.63
N ASP A 135 -6.86 -11.50 -15.82
CA ASP A 135 -6.60 -12.49 -14.77
C ASP A 135 -7.25 -12.15 -13.42
N ILE A 136 -7.77 -10.92 -13.26
CA ILE A 136 -8.20 -10.39 -11.95
C ILE A 136 -9.69 -10.05 -11.96
N ALA A 137 -10.22 -9.59 -13.08
CA ALA A 137 -11.59 -9.12 -13.21
C ALA A 137 -12.26 -9.62 -14.48
N SER A 138 -13.54 -9.93 -14.40
CA SER A 138 -14.38 -10.26 -15.53
C SER A 138 -15.56 -9.30 -15.63
N ARG A 139 -16.10 -9.15 -16.84
CA ARG A 139 -17.26 -8.31 -17.06
C ARG A 139 -18.48 -8.83 -16.30
N GLY A 140 -19.04 -8.00 -15.44
CA GLY A 140 -20.22 -8.32 -14.64
C GLY A 140 -21.34 -7.33 -14.82
N LYS A 141 -22.56 -7.72 -14.46
CA LYS A 141 -23.74 -6.87 -14.43
C LYS A 141 -24.16 -6.66 -12.97
N SER A 142 -24.33 -5.41 -12.57
CA SER A 142 -24.99 -5.06 -11.32
C SER A 142 -26.42 -4.57 -11.57
N SER A 143 -27.15 -4.24 -10.51
CA SER A 143 -28.48 -3.62 -10.62
C SER A 143 -28.48 -2.26 -11.31
N ILE A 144 -27.31 -1.60 -11.38
CA ILE A 144 -27.17 -0.24 -11.92
C ILE A 144 -26.67 -0.28 -13.38
N ASP A 145 -25.63 -1.06 -13.69
CA ASP A 145 -25.05 -1.15 -15.05
C ASP A 145 -24.09 -2.33 -15.19
N TRP A 146 -23.48 -2.45 -16.37
CA TRP A 146 -22.38 -3.37 -16.65
C TRP A 146 -21.05 -2.76 -16.18
N PHE A 147 -20.25 -3.56 -15.46
CA PHE A 147 -18.93 -3.19 -14.97
C PHE A 147 -17.88 -4.22 -15.40
N TYR A 148 -16.63 -3.77 -15.39
CA TYR A 148 -15.46 -4.62 -15.69
C TYR A 148 -14.60 -4.73 -14.44
#